data_6fb69ec679f94881ba7f2a1a6d45f390
#
_entry.id   6fb69ec679f94881ba7f2a1a6d45f390
#
_cell.length_a   1.000
_cell.length_b   1.000
_cell.length_c   1.000
_cell.angle_alpha   90.00
_cell.angle_beta   90.00
_cell.angle_gamma   90.00
#
_symmetry.space_group_name_H-M   'P 1'
#
loop_
_entity.id
_entity.type
_entity.pdbx_description
1 polymer ?
#
loop_
_entity_poly.entity_id
_entity_poly.type
_entity_poly.pdbx_seq_one_letter_code
_entity_poly.pdbx_strand_id
1 'polypeptide(L)'
;METVNRTWGAEGRPGFRMRIGLNCANVLVGNVGSTERLSYTVMGDGVNVAARLEGLNKNFGTTICISDSVFDAVGADIVARPLQKVRVKGRDHEFMVYELLGIRNSEDPELEAHKHESRSKEKVDWHNQQSLDGRQSTEGSFVSSPQIGND
;
A
#
# COMPACT_ATOMS: atom_id res chain seq x y z
N MET A 1 12.72 -13.96 7.50
CA MET A 1 12.60 -13.37 8.85
C MET A 1 12.35 -14.43 9.89
N GLU A 2 11.46 -15.35 9.67
CA GLU A 2 11.15 -16.44 10.62
C GLU A 2 12.34 -17.32 10.97
N THR A 3 13.15 -17.70 9.97
CA THR A 3 14.36 -18.49 10.20
C THR A 3 15.33 -17.78 11.16
N VAL A 4 15.55 -16.47 10.96
CA VAL A 4 16.41 -15.66 11.83
C VAL A 4 15.83 -15.57 13.23
N ASN A 5 14.54 -15.28 13.37
CA ASN A 5 13.88 -15.16 14.65
C ASN A 5 13.82 -16.50 15.42
N ARG A 6 13.67 -17.61 14.70
CA ARG A 6 13.73 -18.94 15.31
C ARG A 6 15.10 -19.27 15.88
N THR A 7 16.16 -18.98 15.10
CA THR A 7 17.55 -19.17 15.58
C THR A 7 17.85 -18.27 16.78
N TRP A 8 17.45 -16.99 16.71
CA TRP A 8 17.65 -16.04 17.79
C TRP A 8 16.86 -16.39 19.04
N GLY A 9 15.62 -16.87 18.88
CA GLY A 9 14.79 -17.35 20.00
C GLY A 9 15.43 -18.56 20.72
N ALA A 10 16.04 -19.49 19.98
CA ALA A 10 16.76 -20.62 20.56
C ALA A 10 18.00 -20.17 21.35
N GLU A 11 18.61 -19.01 21.00
CA GLU A 11 19.73 -18.41 21.71
C GLU A 11 19.29 -17.44 22.83
N GLY A 12 18.00 -17.32 23.13
CA GLY A 12 17.46 -16.41 24.13
C GLY A 12 17.51 -14.92 23.73
N ARG A 13 17.71 -14.63 22.46
CA ARG A 13 17.73 -13.25 21.92
C ARG A 13 16.31 -12.77 21.59
N PRO A 14 16.04 -11.45 21.71
CA PRO A 14 14.74 -10.89 21.34
C PRO A 14 14.49 -11.03 19.85
N GLY A 15 13.24 -11.34 19.47
CA GLY A 15 12.82 -11.38 18.09
C GLY A 15 12.93 -10.02 17.42
N PHE A 16 13.24 -10.04 16.12
CA PHE A 16 13.46 -8.85 15.31
C PHE A 16 12.33 -8.71 14.27
N ARG A 17 11.79 -7.51 14.14
CA ARG A 17 10.76 -7.17 13.16
C ARG A 17 11.26 -6.07 12.24
N MET A 18 11.01 -6.22 10.95
CA MET A 18 11.33 -5.24 9.93
C MET A 18 10.05 -4.88 9.16
N ARG A 19 9.93 -3.62 8.79
CA ARG A 19 8.88 -3.13 7.91
C ARG A 19 9.50 -2.64 6.62
N ILE A 20 8.82 -2.84 5.50
CA ILE A 20 9.31 -2.50 4.17
C ILE A 20 8.20 -1.74 3.44
N GLY A 21 8.55 -0.63 2.79
CA GLY A 21 7.71 0.09 1.86
C GLY A 21 8.34 0.07 0.47
N LEU A 22 7.62 -0.42 -0.54
CA LEU A 22 8.10 -0.46 -1.92
C LEU A 22 7.27 0.47 -2.80
N ASN A 23 7.95 1.28 -3.59
CA ASN A 23 7.34 2.17 -4.57
C ASN A 23 8.16 2.20 -5.86
N CYS A 24 7.51 2.27 -7.00
CA CYS A 24 8.12 2.45 -8.31
C CYS A 24 7.85 3.87 -8.80
N ALA A 25 8.88 4.65 -9.05
CA ALA A 25 8.76 6.03 -9.51
C ALA A 25 10.06 6.52 -10.14
N ASN A 26 9.97 7.59 -10.95
CA ASN A 26 11.15 8.33 -11.40
C ASN A 26 11.77 9.09 -10.21
N VAL A 27 13.07 8.95 -10.02
CA VAL A 27 13.83 9.56 -8.94
C VAL A 27 15.11 10.19 -9.46
N LEU A 28 15.61 11.21 -8.76
CA LEU A 28 16.91 11.80 -9.01
C LEU A 28 17.95 11.06 -8.17
N VAL A 29 19.02 10.62 -8.81
CA VAL A 29 20.13 9.91 -8.14
C VAL A 29 21.41 10.72 -8.35
N GLY A 30 22.14 11.00 -7.27
CA GLY A 30 23.39 11.76 -7.38
C GLY A 30 24.03 12.06 -6.03
N ASN A 31 25.17 12.74 -6.11
CA ASN A 31 25.87 13.24 -4.93
C ASN A 31 25.22 14.53 -4.44
N VAL A 32 24.81 14.54 -3.19
CA VAL A 32 24.19 15.69 -2.51
C VAL A 32 24.97 16.02 -1.26
N GLY A 33 25.23 17.31 -1.04
CA GLY A 33 25.93 17.78 0.14
C GLY A 33 26.85 18.97 -0.18
N SER A 34 27.71 19.29 0.77
CA SER A 34 28.76 20.30 0.63
C SER A 34 30.05 19.68 0.07
N THR A 35 31.00 20.52 -0.29
CA THR A 35 32.34 20.10 -0.71
C THR A 35 33.07 19.24 0.32
N GLU A 36 32.72 19.39 1.60
CA GLU A 36 33.34 18.63 2.71
C GLU A 36 32.60 17.33 3.02
N ARG A 37 31.32 17.22 2.63
CA ARG A 37 30.49 16.06 2.93
C ARG A 37 29.50 15.78 1.82
N LEU A 38 29.87 14.88 0.92
CA LEU A 38 29.02 14.38 -0.17
C LEU A 38 28.42 13.05 0.21
N SER A 39 27.12 12.89 -0.01
CA SER A 39 26.40 11.61 0.11
C SER A 39 25.76 11.27 -1.22
N TYR A 40 26.07 10.11 -1.76
CA TYR A 40 25.35 9.56 -2.90
C TYR A 40 23.99 9.10 -2.45
N THR A 41 22.95 9.73 -2.95
CA THR A 41 21.59 9.52 -2.46
C THR A 41 20.55 9.59 -3.56
N VAL A 42 19.34 9.19 -3.21
CA VAL A 42 18.15 9.20 -4.09
C VAL A 42 17.16 10.23 -3.55
N MET A 43 16.67 11.10 -4.43
CA MET A 43 15.70 12.15 -4.10
C MET A 43 14.49 12.10 -5.03
N GLY A 44 13.35 12.52 -4.50
CA GLY A 44 12.09 12.66 -5.23
C GLY A 44 10.89 12.23 -4.41
N ASP A 45 9.70 12.57 -4.89
CA ASP A 45 8.44 12.19 -4.23
C ASP A 45 8.28 10.68 -4.09
N GLY A 46 8.83 9.91 -5.03
CA GLY A 46 8.81 8.45 -4.98
C GLY A 46 9.48 7.88 -3.73
N VAL A 47 10.55 8.50 -3.24
CA VAL A 47 11.24 8.09 -2.01
C VAL A 47 10.38 8.37 -0.78
N ASN A 48 9.71 9.54 -0.76
CA ASN A 48 8.80 9.90 0.32
C ASN A 48 7.58 8.97 0.38
N VAL A 49 7.08 8.52 -0.78
CA VAL A 49 5.99 7.52 -0.85
C VAL A 49 6.46 6.20 -0.25
N ALA A 50 7.65 5.70 -0.63
CA ALA A 50 8.20 4.46 -0.07
C ALA A 50 8.36 4.52 1.46
N ALA A 51 8.88 5.64 1.99
CA ALA A 51 9.01 5.85 3.43
C ALA A 51 7.64 5.86 4.14
N ARG A 52 6.60 6.43 3.52
CA ARG A 52 5.23 6.41 4.08
C ARG A 52 4.62 5.01 4.05
N LEU A 53 4.84 4.24 2.98
CA LEU A 53 4.40 2.85 2.91
C LEU A 53 5.04 1.99 4.02
N GLU A 54 6.33 2.22 4.32
CA GLU A 54 6.98 1.58 5.48
C GLU A 54 6.23 1.92 6.77
N GLY A 55 5.92 3.20 7.00
CA GLY A 55 5.19 3.64 8.20
C GLY A 55 3.77 3.07 8.30
N LEU A 56 3.07 2.90 7.17
CA LEU A 56 1.70 2.36 7.12
C LEU A 56 1.63 0.90 7.58
N ASN A 57 2.70 0.13 7.43
CA ASN A 57 2.75 -1.24 7.96
C ASN A 57 2.40 -1.31 9.45
N LYS A 58 2.75 -0.27 10.24
CA LYS A 58 2.39 -0.21 11.66
C LYS A 58 0.88 -0.13 11.86
N ASN A 59 0.19 0.64 11.02
CA ASN A 59 -1.26 0.84 11.14
C ASN A 59 -2.05 -0.39 10.68
N PHE A 60 -1.55 -1.06 9.63
CA PHE A 60 -2.21 -2.24 9.05
C PHE A 60 -1.78 -3.56 9.70
N GLY A 61 -0.76 -3.54 10.57
CA GLY A 61 -0.21 -4.76 11.16
C GLY A 61 0.52 -5.65 10.15
N THR A 62 1.02 -5.07 9.05
CA THR A 62 1.68 -5.77 7.94
C THR A 62 3.20 -5.66 8.02
N THR A 63 3.90 -6.41 7.18
CA THR A 63 5.37 -6.39 7.09
C THR A 63 5.86 -5.64 5.86
N ILE A 64 5.21 -5.85 4.71
CA ILE A 64 5.62 -5.25 3.43
C ILE A 64 4.40 -4.61 2.78
N CYS A 65 4.44 -3.28 2.64
CA CYS A 65 3.46 -2.51 1.86
C CYS A 65 4.05 -2.10 0.52
N ILE A 66 3.26 -2.24 -0.55
CA ILE A 66 3.62 -1.83 -1.90
C ILE A 66 2.60 -0.84 -2.45
N SER A 67 3.03 0.05 -3.34
CA SER A 67 2.15 0.96 -4.08
C SER A 67 1.46 0.25 -5.25
N ASP A 68 0.40 0.88 -5.78
CA ASP A 68 -0.22 0.50 -7.04
C ASP A 68 0.79 0.43 -8.19
N SER A 69 1.73 1.37 -8.29
CA SER A 69 2.75 1.37 -9.33
C SER A 69 3.68 0.15 -9.29
N VAL A 70 3.94 -0.42 -8.11
CA VAL A 70 4.64 -1.71 -7.98
C VAL A 70 3.71 -2.86 -8.37
N PHE A 71 2.45 -2.83 -7.89
CA PHE A 71 1.48 -3.86 -8.23
C PHE A 71 1.21 -3.95 -9.74
N ASP A 72 1.08 -2.80 -10.42
CA ASP A 72 0.89 -2.73 -11.88
C ASP A 72 2.09 -3.30 -12.65
N ALA A 73 3.30 -3.12 -12.12
CA ALA A 73 4.52 -3.60 -12.77
C ALA A 73 4.74 -5.11 -12.62
N VAL A 74 4.38 -5.71 -11.47
CA VAL A 74 4.74 -7.11 -11.13
C VAL A 74 3.59 -7.93 -10.56
N GLY A 75 2.35 -7.44 -10.62
CA GLY A 75 1.18 -8.08 -10.01
C GLY A 75 0.91 -9.51 -10.48
N ALA A 76 1.35 -9.87 -11.71
CA ALA A 76 1.24 -11.23 -12.24
C ALA A 76 2.15 -12.23 -11.51
N ASP A 77 3.27 -11.76 -10.96
CA ASP A 77 4.34 -12.59 -10.37
C ASP A 77 4.27 -12.65 -8.84
N ILE A 78 3.42 -11.84 -8.23
CA ILE A 78 3.29 -11.72 -6.77
C ILE A 78 1.92 -12.16 -6.26
N VAL A 79 1.86 -12.46 -4.98
CA VAL A 79 0.62 -12.58 -4.21
C VAL A 79 0.52 -11.35 -3.32
N ALA A 80 -0.49 -10.51 -3.56
CA ALA A 80 -0.69 -9.28 -2.82
C ALA A 80 -2.16 -9.14 -2.43
N ARG A 81 -2.42 -8.47 -1.31
CA ARG A 81 -3.76 -8.18 -0.78
C ARG A 81 -3.98 -6.67 -0.78
N PRO A 82 -5.08 -6.15 -1.37
CA PRO A 82 -5.41 -4.74 -1.26
C PRO A 82 -5.72 -4.36 0.18
N LEU A 83 -5.21 -3.21 0.63
CA LEU A 83 -5.44 -2.71 1.99
C LEU A 83 -6.38 -1.51 1.97
N GLN A 84 -5.89 -0.36 1.50
CA GLN A 84 -6.64 0.90 1.54
C GLN A 84 -6.13 1.88 0.49
N LYS A 85 -7.02 2.75 -0.01
CA LYS A 85 -6.61 3.95 -0.75
C LYS A 85 -6.06 4.99 0.21
N VAL A 86 -4.91 5.56 -0.12
CA VAL A 86 -4.28 6.60 0.67
C VAL A 86 -3.97 7.82 -0.19
N ARG A 87 -4.16 9.00 0.42
CA ARG A 87 -3.74 10.27 -0.18
C ARG A 87 -2.38 10.67 0.39
N VAL A 88 -1.45 11.00 -0.48
CA VAL A 88 -0.15 11.54 -0.08
C VAL A 88 -0.19 13.05 -0.20
N LYS A 89 0.22 13.75 0.86
CA LYS A 89 0.34 15.21 0.87
C LYS A 89 1.27 15.65 -0.26
N GLY A 90 0.77 16.49 -1.18
CA GLY A 90 1.49 16.93 -2.37
C GLY A 90 1.18 16.14 -3.65
N ARG A 91 0.28 15.15 -3.61
CA ARG A 91 -0.33 14.53 -4.79
C ARG A 91 -1.84 14.69 -4.72
N ASP A 92 -2.44 15.11 -5.85
CA ASP A 92 -3.90 15.27 -5.97
C ASP A 92 -4.65 13.95 -6.11
N HIS A 93 -3.93 12.84 -6.28
CA HIS A 93 -4.52 11.52 -6.53
C HIS A 93 -4.29 10.57 -5.36
N GLU A 94 -5.34 9.84 -5.02
CA GLU A 94 -5.28 8.69 -4.13
C GLU A 94 -4.71 7.50 -4.90
N PHE A 95 -3.93 6.66 -4.23
CA PHE A 95 -3.42 5.41 -4.78
C PHE A 95 -3.72 4.24 -3.84
N MET A 96 -3.87 3.05 -4.41
CA MET A 96 -4.12 1.85 -3.64
C MET A 96 -2.83 1.34 -3.01
N VAL A 97 -2.90 0.97 -1.74
CA VAL A 97 -1.81 0.30 -1.01
C VAL A 97 -2.15 -1.19 -0.91
N TYR A 98 -1.16 -2.02 -1.17
CA TYR A 98 -1.28 -3.47 -1.07
C TYR A 98 -0.28 -4.00 -0.04
N GLU A 99 -0.65 -5.09 0.64
CA GLU A 99 0.29 -5.93 1.36
C GLU A 99 0.89 -6.96 0.41
N LEU A 100 2.22 -7.05 0.37
CA LEU A 100 2.90 -8.12 -0.33
C LEU A 100 3.00 -9.34 0.57
N LEU A 101 2.37 -10.45 0.15
CA LEU A 101 2.37 -11.72 0.86
C LEU A 101 3.48 -12.64 0.39
N GLY A 102 3.85 -12.58 -0.90
CA GLY A 102 4.93 -13.39 -1.44
C GLY A 102 5.03 -13.38 -2.96
N ILE A 103 5.91 -14.19 -3.50
CA ILE A 103 6.15 -14.38 -4.93
C ILE A 103 5.39 -15.63 -5.39
N ARG A 104 4.64 -15.53 -6.48
CA ARG A 104 3.70 -16.58 -6.94
C ARG A 104 4.36 -17.93 -7.25
N ASN A 105 5.61 -17.93 -7.67
CA ASN A 105 6.38 -19.12 -8.05
C ASN A 105 7.36 -19.57 -6.95
N SER A 106 7.29 -19.03 -5.73
CA SER A 106 8.10 -19.52 -4.61
C SER A 106 7.51 -20.83 -4.07
N GLU A 107 8.36 -21.80 -3.77
CA GLU A 107 8.01 -23.07 -3.12
C GLU A 107 7.76 -22.88 -1.60
N ASP A 108 7.12 -21.78 -1.22
CA ASP A 108 6.87 -21.47 0.18
C ASP A 108 5.50 -22.03 0.60
N PRO A 109 5.42 -23.03 1.49
CA PRO A 109 4.17 -23.67 1.91
C PRO A 109 3.20 -22.70 2.60
N GLU A 110 3.69 -21.65 3.27
CA GLU A 110 2.85 -20.64 3.93
C GLU A 110 2.13 -19.76 2.90
N LEU A 111 2.73 -19.58 1.72
CA LEU A 111 2.14 -18.81 0.64
C LEU A 111 0.88 -19.48 0.07
N GLU A 112 0.83 -20.81 0.04
CA GLU A 112 -0.35 -21.55 -0.41
C GLU A 112 -1.55 -21.34 0.53
N ALA A 113 -1.33 -21.28 1.83
CA ALA A 113 -2.37 -20.98 2.81
C ALA A 113 -2.96 -19.57 2.61
N HIS A 114 -2.12 -18.57 2.36
CA HIS A 114 -2.55 -17.20 2.09
C HIS A 114 -3.26 -17.02 0.74
N LYS A 115 -2.92 -17.81 -0.27
CA LYS A 115 -3.64 -17.83 -1.56
C LYS A 115 -5.11 -18.22 -1.39
N HIS A 116 -5.41 -19.16 -0.51
CA HIS A 116 -6.78 -19.59 -0.22
C HIS A 116 -7.56 -18.53 0.57
N GLU A 117 -6.96 -17.88 1.53
CA GLU A 117 -7.60 -16.87 2.37
C GLU A 117 -7.89 -15.58 1.60
N SER A 118 -6.96 -15.15 0.75
CA SER A 118 -7.14 -13.96 -0.12
C SER A 118 -8.28 -14.15 -1.12
N ARG A 119 -8.41 -15.34 -1.74
CA ARG A 119 -9.50 -15.66 -2.66
C ARG A 119 -10.88 -15.63 -2.01
N SER A 120 -10.97 -15.98 -0.74
CA SER A 120 -12.25 -15.99 -0.01
C SER A 120 -12.67 -14.58 0.40
N LYS A 121 -11.72 -13.71 0.78
CA LYS A 121 -12.00 -12.32 1.19
C LYS A 121 -12.30 -11.42 -0.01
N GLU A 122 -11.63 -11.61 -1.13
CA GLU A 122 -11.85 -10.83 -2.36
C GLU A 122 -13.28 -10.97 -2.92
N LYS A 123 -13.87 -12.17 -2.80
CA LYS A 123 -15.27 -12.40 -3.18
C LYS A 123 -16.28 -11.70 -2.28
N VAL A 124 -15.98 -11.54 -1.00
CA VAL A 124 -16.90 -10.93 -0.02
C VAL A 124 -16.86 -9.40 -0.12
N ASP A 125 -15.69 -8.80 -0.28
CA ASP A 125 -15.54 -7.34 -0.34
C ASP A 125 -16.07 -6.76 -1.65
N TRP A 126 -15.92 -7.47 -2.77
CA TRP A 126 -16.44 -7.02 -4.07
C TRP A 126 -17.97 -6.92 -4.09
N HIS A 127 -18.66 -7.86 -3.42
CA HIS A 127 -20.12 -7.82 -3.31
C HIS A 127 -20.61 -6.71 -2.38
N ASN A 128 -19.88 -6.38 -1.31
CA ASN A 128 -20.24 -5.30 -0.39
C ASN A 128 -20.01 -3.91 -1.01
N GLN A 129 -18.97 -3.73 -1.81
CA GLN A 129 -18.65 -2.45 -2.45
C GLN A 129 -19.67 -2.06 -3.51
N GLN A 130 -20.16 -3.01 -4.29
CA GLN A 130 -21.26 -2.76 -5.26
C GLN A 130 -22.59 -2.40 -4.58
N SER A 131 -22.83 -2.90 -3.39
CA SER A 131 -24.06 -2.58 -2.63
C SER A 131 -24.04 -1.18 -2.01
N LEU A 132 -22.87 -0.57 -1.82
CA LEU A 132 -22.72 0.79 -1.29
C LEU A 132 -22.79 1.84 -2.39
N ASP A 133 -22.22 1.58 -3.56
CA ASP A 133 -22.27 2.49 -4.71
C ASP A 133 -23.68 2.57 -5.34
N GLY A 134 -24.47 1.51 -5.23
CA GLY A 134 -25.86 1.50 -5.72
C GLY A 134 -26.85 2.32 -4.87
N ARG A 135 -26.51 2.73 -3.65
CA ARG A 135 -27.37 3.51 -2.77
C ARG A 135 -27.18 5.03 -2.84
N GLN A 136 -26.10 5.51 -3.43
CA GLN A 136 -25.85 6.96 -3.56
C GLN A 136 -26.39 7.59 -4.84
N SER A 137 -26.99 6.82 -5.75
CA SER A 137 -27.50 7.33 -7.03
C SER A 137 -28.98 7.69 -7.03
N THR A 138 -29.72 7.59 -5.92
CA THR A 138 -31.17 7.81 -5.88
C THR A 138 -31.68 8.95 -4.99
N GLU A 139 -30.79 9.76 -4.39
CA GLU A 139 -31.24 10.96 -3.65
C GLU A 139 -30.60 12.23 -4.21
N GLY A 140 -31.17 12.74 -5.28
CA GLY A 140 -30.77 14.00 -5.90
C GLY A 140 -31.88 14.55 -6.78
N SER A 141 -33.11 14.73 -6.26
CA SER A 141 -34.12 15.46 -6.99
C SER A 141 -34.74 16.58 -6.16
N PHE A 142 -34.58 17.76 -6.72
CA PHE A 142 -35.53 18.87 -6.63
C PHE A 142 -35.56 19.70 -5.34
N VAL A 143 -34.78 20.78 -5.30
CA VAL A 143 -35.18 22.00 -4.58
C VAL A 143 -35.24 23.16 -5.56
N SER A 144 -36.48 23.61 -5.78
CA SER A 144 -36.83 24.77 -6.58
C SER A 144 -36.31 26.07 -5.96
N SER A 145 -35.75 26.93 -6.80
CA SER A 145 -35.33 28.28 -6.45
C SER A 145 -36.55 29.18 -6.17
N PRO A 146 -36.52 30.05 -5.15
CA PRO A 146 -37.50 31.14 -5.05
C PRO A 146 -37.09 32.32 -5.93
N GLN A 147 -38.03 32.80 -6.70
CA GLN A 147 -37.98 34.05 -7.46
C GLN A 147 -37.91 35.24 -6.45
N ILE A 148 -36.94 36.12 -6.63
CA ILE A 148 -36.94 37.43 -5.98
C ILE A 148 -37.53 38.41 -6.98
N GLY A 149 -38.72 38.93 -6.63
CA GLY A 149 -39.35 40.03 -7.33
C GLY A 149 -38.68 41.34 -7.01
N ASN A 150 -38.53 42.16 -8.05
CA ASN A 150 -38.24 43.60 -7.97
C ASN A 150 -39.41 44.34 -7.29
N ASP A 151 -39.06 45.22 -6.37
CA ASP A 151 -39.55 46.58 -6.23
C ASP A 151 -38.50 47.43 -5.51
#